data_49879f421d019f9d48f81c89e40f31d0
#
_entry.id   49879f421d019f9d48f81c89e40f31d0
#
_cell.length_a   1.000
_cell.length_b   1.000
_cell.length_c   1.000
_cell.angle_alpha   90.00
_cell.angle_beta   90.00
_cell.angle_gamma   90.00
#
_symmetry.space_group_name_H-M   'P 1'
#
loop_
_entity.id
_entity.type
_entity.pdbx_description
1 polymer ?
#
loop_
_entity_poly.entity_id
_entity_poly.type
_entity_poly.pdbx_seq_one_letter_code
_entity_poly.pdbx_strand_id
1 'polypeptide(L)'
;MATPQRRLSAILHADVAGFVRLMEGDEDLTVRHLKTAQAEVWRPAIEIAGGALVDSAGDSLLAEFGSARAAVAAAIDIQERMAHQNEMLAEERRLMLRIGVHLGEVIVDESGHVFGDGVNLAARIQSLADPGGIAVSRAVRDIIEPQDAYALVDGGEHRAKNVSRPLHIYHVRARTGASTRTTTSAVPLTTLRFQGADLAGRKFGFELAFDRLAKSRDGFVIGRDVDQCEAVLSHPTVSRRHALLVVAANTLQIEDLGSTNGTSVDGAVVIAGILRPLQAGARLRIGDIELSVGYG
;
A
#
# COMPACT_ATOMS: atom_id res chain seq x y z
N MET A 1 -25.40 14.60 25.98
CA MET A 1 -23.97 14.29 25.74
C MET A 1 -23.91 12.82 25.39
N ALA A 2 -23.49 12.47 24.16
CA ALA A 2 -23.28 11.06 23.79
C ALA A 2 -22.08 10.50 24.60
N THR A 3 -22.16 9.24 24.97
CA THR A 3 -21.08 8.59 25.74
C THR A 3 -19.92 8.30 24.78
N PRO A 4 -18.66 8.65 25.14
CA PRO A 4 -17.50 8.30 24.30
C PRO A 4 -17.48 6.81 24.00
N GLN A 5 -17.31 6.47 22.72
CA GLN A 5 -17.31 5.07 22.30
C GLN A 5 -15.91 4.47 22.42
N ARG A 6 -15.79 3.36 23.14
CA ARG A 6 -14.55 2.58 23.21
C ARG A 6 -14.57 1.46 22.19
N ARG A 7 -13.46 1.27 21.48
CA ARG A 7 -13.30 0.17 20.52
C ARG A 7 -11.86 -0.29 20.42
N LEU A 8 -11.68 -1.52 19.98
CA LEU A 8 -10.35 -2.06 19.65
C LEU A 8 -10.01 -1.64 18.23
N SER A 9 -8.87 -0.98 18.05
CA SER A 9 -8.44 -0.50 16.73
C SER A 9 -6.93 -0.67 16.57
N ALA A 10 -6.50 -0.86 15.34
CA ALA A 10 -5.09 -0.79 14.98
C ALA A 10 -4.72 0.67 14.66
N ILE A 11 -3.75 1.19 15.38
CA ILE A 11 -3.29 2.57 15.29
C ILE A 11 -1.91 2.58 14.65
N LEU A 12 -1.77 3.37 13.59
CA LEU A 12 -0.52 3.73 12.97
C LEU A 12 -0.17 5.16 13.37
N HIS A 13 0.99 5.34 13.98
CA HIS A 13 1.56 6.65 14.27
C HIS A 13 2.91 6.77 13.54
N ALA A 14 3.13 7.90 12.86
CA ALA A 14 4.41 8.17 12.21
C ALA A 14 4.88 9.60 12.46
N ASP A 15 6.18 9.84 12.39
CA ASP A 15 6.80 11.15 12.35
C ASP A 15 8.01 11.18 11.42
N VAL A 16 8.47 12.38 11.05
CA VAL A 16 9.69 12.57 10.28
C VAL A 16 10.89 12.65 11.21
N ALA A 17 11.84 11.73 11.06
CA ALA A 17 13.06 11.71 11.85
C ALA A 17 13.90 12.97 11.60
N GLY A 18 14.23 13.72 12.66
CA GLY A 18 15.05 14.91 12.58
C GLY A 18 14.40 16.09 11.87
N PHE A 19 13.08 16.22 11.90
CA PHE A 19 12.31 17.27 11.23
C PHE A 19 12.81 18.69 11.56
N VAL A 20 13.13 18.99 12.82
CA VAL A 20 13.67 20.28 13.25
C VAL A 20 14.93 20.63 12.45
N ARG A 21 15.86 19.70 12.29
CA ARG A 21 17.10 19.90 11.51
C ARG A 21 16.81 20.17 10.02
N LEU A 22 15.81 19.49 9.46
CA LEU A 22 15.39 19.72 8.08
C LEU A 22 14.81 21.13 7.91
N MET A 23 14.00 21.59 8.86
CA MET A 23 13.44 22.95 8.88
C MET A 23 14.53 24.02 9.01
N GLU A 24 15.53 23.81 9.87
CA GLU A 24 16.68 24.71 10.01
C GLU A 24 17.52 24.79 8.72
N GLY A 25 17.56 23.72 7.93
CA GLY A 25 18.31 23.69 6.67
C GLY A 25 17.63 24.43 5.51
N ASP A 26 16.35 24.21 5.30
CA ASP A 26 15.53 24.86 4.26
C ASP A 26 14.02 24.65 4.61
N GLU A 27 13.46 25.63 5.30
CA GLU A 27 12.08 25.57 5.79
C GLU A 27 11.06 25.41 4.65
N ASP A 28 11.15 26.27 3.64
CA ASP A 28 10.21 26.30 2.53
C ASP A 28 10.22 25.00 1.72
N LEU A 29 11.40 24.46 1.47
CA LEU A 29 11.55 23.20 0.74
C LEU A 29 11.04 22.03 1.57
N THR A 30 11.37 22.00 2.87
CA THR A 30 10.92 20.94 3.80
C THR A 30 9.40 20.92 3.91
N VAL A 31 8.76 22.07 4.04
CA VAL A 31 7.29 22.17 4.10
C VAL A 31 6.65 21.74 2.77
N ARG A 32 7.22 22.12 1.61
CA ARG A 32 6.70 21.64 0.32
C ARG A 32 6.81 20.13 0.18
N HIS A 33 7.97 19.56 0.50
CA HIS A 33 8.17 18.11 0.43
C HIS A 33 7.23 17.36 1.38
N LEU A 34 7.04 17.87 2.60
CA LEU A 34 6.12 17.29 3.57
C LEU A 34 4.68 17.29 3.05
N LYS A 35 4.20 18.41 2.51
CA LYS A 35 2.85 18.50 1.94
C LYS A 35 2.66 17.55 0.75
N THR A 36 3.66 17.43 -0.10
CA THR A 36 3.65 16.46 -1.21
C THR A 36 3.58 15.03 -0.68
N ALA A 37 4.42 14.67 0.30
CA ALA A 37 4.38 13.36 0.93
C ALA A 37 3.03 13.05 1.59
N GLN A 38 2.43 14.01 2.28
CA GLN A 38 1.10 13.87 2.88
C GLN A 38 0.01 13.63 1.83
N ALA A 39 0.02 14.38 0.73
CA ALA A 39 -1.01 14.30 -0.29
C ALA A 39 -0.84 13.09 -1.23
N GLU A 40 0.39 12.76 -1.62
CA GLU A 40 0.65 11.78 -2.67
C GLU A 40 1.06 10.40 -2.13
N VAL A 41 1.53 10.33 -0.88
CA VAL A 41 1.98 9.07 -0.26
C VAL A 41 1.10 8.68 0.92
N TRP A 42 1.06 9.52 1.98
CA TRP A 42 0.47 9.08 3.26
C TRP A 42 -1.02 8.83 3.15
N ARG A 43 -1.79 9.84 2.70
CA ARG A 43 -3.24 9.72 2.57
C ARG A 43 -3.65 8.60 1.61
N PRO A 44 -3.12 8.49 0.37
CA PRO A 44 -3.49 7.41 -0.52
C PRO A 44 -3.17 6.01 0.03
N ALA A 45 -2.02 5.81 0.67
CA ALA A 45 -1.65 4.52 1.23
C ALA A 45 -2.59 4.09 2.36
N ILE A 46 -3.01 5.04 3.22
CA ILE A 46 -3.99 4.79 4.30
C ILE A 46 -5.35 4.42 3.72
N GLU A 47 -5.85 5.21 2.77
CA GLU A 47 -7.17 5.02 2.15
C GLU A 47 -7.24 3.69 1.37
N ILE A 48 -6.19 3.35 0.61
CA ILE A 48 -6.09 2.07 -0.13
C ILE A 48 -6.13 0.87 0.83
N ALA A 49 -5.49 0.97 1.99
CA ALA A 49 -5.52 -0.06 3.01
C ALA A 49 -6.82 -0.08 3.84
N GLY A 50 -7.80 0.76 3.52
CA GLY A 50 -9.08 0.85 4.22
C GLY A 50 -8.98 1.49 5.61
N GLY A 51 -7.97 2.33 5.82
CA GLY A 51 -7.77 3.12 7.03
C GLY A 51 -8.41 4.49 6.95
N ALA A 52 -8.50 5.15 8.10
CA ALA A 52 -8.91 6.54 8.23
C ALA A 52 -7.75 7.39 8.76
N LEU A 53 -7.43 8.47 8.05
CA LEU A 53 -6.50 9.48 8.56
C LEU A 53 -7.21 10.26 9.68
N VAL A 54 -6.69 10.16 10.91
CA VAL A 54 -7.26 10.80 12.10
C VAL A 54 -6.68 12.20 12.28
N ASP A 55 -5.36 12.33 12.15
CA ASP A 55 -4.65 13.59 12.29
C ASP A 55 -3.36 13.59 11.46
N SER A 56 -2.97 14.78 10.99
CA SER A 56 -1.72 15.02 10.28
C SER A 56 -1.19 16.41 10.61
N ALA A 57 -0.91 16.65 11.89
CA ALA A 57 -0.39 17.93 12.37
C ALA A 57 1.14 17.98 12.24
N GLY A 58 1.64 18.97 11.49
CA GLY A 58 3.08 19.14 11.27
C GLY A 58 3.68 17.92 10.55
N ASP A 59 4.76 17.38 11.10
CA ASP A 59 5.49 16.22 10.61
C ASP A 59 4.96 14.87 11.08
N SER A 60 3.89 14.87 11.89
CA SER A 60 3.29 13.65 12.43
C SER A 60 2.05 13.21 11.63
N LEU A 61 1.77 11.93 11.74
CA LEU A 61 0.66 11.24 11.10
C LEU A 61 0.03 10.28 12.10
N LEU A 62 -1.30 10.35 12.24
CA LEU A 62 -2.09 9.40 13.01
C LEU A 62 -3.18 8.82 12.11
N ALA A 63 -3.21 7.50 11.98
CA ALA A 63 -4.24 6.79 11.24
C ALA A 63 -4.79 5.60 12.02
N GLU A 64 -6.08 5.31 11.80
CA GLU A 64 -6.81 4.21 12.41
C GLU A 64 -7.24 3.18 11.37
N PHE A 65 -7.17 1.90 11.73
CA PHE A 65 -7.53 0.79 10.86
C PHE A 65 -8.36 -0.25 11.62
N GLY A 66 -9.29 -0.89 10.91
CA GLY A 66 -10.09 -1.98 11.44
C GLY A 66 -9.30 -3.27 11.70
N SER A 67 -8.06 -3.40 11.23
CA SER A 67 -7.21 -4.56 11.45
C SER A 67 -5.73 -4.22 11.52
N ALA A 68 -4.98 -4.97 12.34
CA ALA A 68 -3.53 -4.85 12.43
C ALA A 68 -2.82 -5.14 11.09
N ARG A 69 -3.35 -6.07 10.29
CA ARG A 69 -2.82 -6.42 8.97
C ARG A 69 -2.90 -5.25 8.00
N ALA A 70 -4.04 -4.56 7.96
CA ALA A 70 -4.22 -3.37 7.13
C ALA A 70 -3.28 -2.22 7.53
N ALA A 71 -3.13 -1.98 8.84
CA ALA A 71 -2.21 -0.97 9.36
C ALA A 71 -0.74 -1.24 8.99
N VAL A 72 -0.29 -2.51 9.08
CA VAL A 72 1.07 -2.89 8.70
C VAL A 72 1.27 -2.81 7.19
N ALA A 73 0.27 -3.21 6.38
CA ALA A 73 0.34 -3.06 4.92
C ALA A 73 0.46 -1.59 4.51
N ALA A 74 -0.33 -0.69 5.11
CA ALA A 74 -0.20 0.75 4.88
C ALA A 74 1.18 1.28 5.30
N ALA A 75 1.72 0.84 6.44
CA ALA A 75 3.04 1.24 6.91
C ALA A 75 4.15 0.85 5.93
N ILE A 76 4.09 -0.34 5.36
CA ILE A 76 5.04 -0.83 4.36
C ILE A 76 4.93 0.00 3.07
N ASP A 77 3.72 0.19 2.54
CA ASP A 77 3.47 0.97 1.32
C ASP A 77 3.95 2.43 1.47
N ILE A 78 3.70 3.06 2.63
CA ILE A 78 4.21 4.39 2.96
C ILE A 78 5.74 4.41 2.89
N GLN A 79 6.44 3.47 3.53
CA GLN A 79 7.90 3.46 3.55
C GLN A 79 8.51 3.22 2.16
N GLU A 80 7.93 2.33 1.37
CA GLU A 80 8.38 2.05 -0.01
C GLU A 80 8.23 3.27 -0.91
N ARG A 81 7.08 3.96 -0.86
CA ARG A 81 6.86 5.19 -1.63
C ARG A 81 7.73 6.34 -1.16
N MET A 82 7.92 6.50 0.16
CA MET A 82 8.83 7.50 0.70
C MET A 82 10.28 7.23 0.29
N ALA A 83 10.71 5.97 0.29
CA ALA A 83 12.03 5.60 -0.21
C ALA A 83 12.21 6.02 -1.67
N HIS A 84 11.23 5.76 -2.51
CA HIS A 84 11.25 6.17 -3.92
C HIS A 84 11.28 7.69 -4.10
N GLN A 85 10.47 8.44 -3.35
CA GLN A 85 10.54 9.91 -3.40
C GLN A 85 11.90 10.44 -2.94
N ASN A 86 12.52 9.80 -1.96
CA ASN A 86 13.83 10.17 -1.43
C ASN A 86 15.00 9.85 -2.37
N GLU A 87 14.85 8.97 -3.37
CA GLU A 87 15.92 8.64 -4.33
C GLU A 87 16.44 9.86 -5.11
N MET A 88 15.54 10.78 -5.42
CA MET A 88 15.87 12.01 -6.17
C MET A 88 16.38 13.15 -5.28
N LEU A 89 16.43 12.95 -3.96
CA LEU A 89 16.82 13.96 -2.99
C LEU A 89 18.24 13.70 -2.44
N ALA A 90 18.98 14.77 -2.20
CA ALA A 90 20.22 14.72 -1.42
C ALA A 90 19.91 14.18 -0.02
N GLU A 91 20.83 13.44 0.58
CA GLU A 91 20.62 12.72 1.85
C GLU A 91 20.12 13.65 2.98
N GLU A 92 20.65 14.88 3.02
CA GLU A 92 20.31 15.90 4.02
C GLU A 92 18.87 16.42 3.91
N ARG A 93 18.21 16.16 2.77
CA ARG A 93 16.85 16.63 2.44
C ARG A 93 15.80 15.53 2.45
N ARG A 94 16.20 14.28 2.72
CA ARG A 94 15.31 13.13 2.73
C ARG A 94 14.37 13.16 3.92
N LEU A 95 13.09 12.92 3.67
CA LEU A 95 12.09 12.74 4.71
C LEU A 95 12.04 11.27 5.13
N MET A 96 12.73 10.94 6.21
CA MET A 96 12.79 9.58 6.74
C MET A 96 11.75 9.39 7.83
N LEU A 97 10.68 8.64 7.56
CA LEU A 97 9.63 8.37 8.54
C LEU A 97 10.05 7.28 9.54
N ARG A 98 9.66 7.45 10.79
CA ARG A 98 9.56 6.37 11.78
C ARG A 98 8.11 6.02 11.95
N ILE A 99 7.75 4.75 11.80
CA ILE A 99 6.36 4.30 11.90
C ILE A 99 6.21 3.30 13.05
N GLY A 100 5.20 3.53 13.90
CA GLY A 100 4.79 2.62 14.97
C GLY A 100 3.37 2.11 14.74
N VAL A 101 3.15 0.79 14.87
CA VAL A 101 1.82 0.19 14.78
C VAL A 101 1.48 -0.55 16.06
N HIS A 102 0.32 -0.23 16.64
CA HIS A 102 -0.21 -0.86 17.84
C HIS A 102 -1.67 -1.26 17.67
N LEU A 103 -2.06 -2.38 18.26
CA LEU A 103 -3.46 -2.77 18.40
C LEU A 103 -3.87 -2.58 19.86
N GLY A 104 -4.83 -1.71 20.11
CA GLY A 104 -5.28 -1.40 21.46
C GLY A 104 -6.64 -0.72 21.51
N GLU A 105 -7.13 -0.53 22.72
CA GLU A 105 -8.38 0.20 22.94
C GLU A 105 -8.19 1.70 22.70
N VAL A 106 -9.13 2.28 21.96
CA VAL A 106 -9.22 3.72 21.71
C VAL A 106 -10.58 4.25 22.14
N ILE A 107 -10.62 5.54 22.40
CA ILE A 107 -11.85 6.30 22.70
C ILE A 107 -12.08 7.22 21.53
N VAL A 108 -13.29 7.19 20.97
CA VAL A 108 -13.71 8.09 19.90
C VAL A 108 -14.76 9.04 20.44
N ASP A 109 -14.51 10.35 20.29
CA ASP A 109 -15.46 11.37 20.68
C ASP A 109 -16.53 11.65 19.60
N GLU A 110 -17.46 12.56 19.90
CA GLU A 110 -18.54 12.97 18.98
C GLU A 110 -18.01 13.63 17.69
N SER A 111 -16.81 14.16 17.71
CA SER A 111 -16.16 14.82 16.57
C SER A 111 -15.34 13.84 15.72
N GLY A 112 -15.26 12.57 16.13
CA GLY A 112 -14.45 11.55 15.47
C GLY A 112 -12.97 11.56 15.86
N HIS A 113 -12.55 12.35 16.84
CA HIS A 113 -11.18 12.31 17.33
C HIS A 113 -10.93 11.01 18.11
N VAL A 114 -9.75 10.45 17.92
CA VAL A 114 -9.32 9.18 18.50
C VAL A 114 -8.28 9.45 19.59
N PHE A 115 -8.58 8.99 20.80
CA PHE A 115 -7.74 9.17 21.98
C PHE A 115 -7.52 7.84 22.70
N GLY A 116 -6.69 7.86 23.73
CA GLY A 116 -6.52 6.76 24.68
C GLY A 116 -5.15 6.12 24.65
N ASP A 117 -5.00 5.07 25.46
CA ASP A 117 -3.72 4.39 25.63
C ASP A 117 -3.21 3.77 24.34
N GLY A 118 -4.11 3.30 23.45
CA GLY A 118 -3.75 2.75 22.15
C GLY A 118 -2.98 3.74 21.27
N VAL A 119 -3.41 5.02 21.25
CA VAL A 119 -2.73 6.09 20.50
C VAL A 119 -1.38 6.40 21.13
N ASN A 120 -1.33 6.55 22.47
CA ASN A 120 -0.10 6.83 23.18
C ASN A 120 0.95 5.72 23.01
N LEU A 121 0.52 4.46 23.02
CA LEU A 121 1.40 3.32 22.80
C LEU A 121 1.92 3.27 21.37
N ALA A 122 1.09 3.55 20.36
CA ALA A 122 1.53 3.63 18.98
C ALA A 122 2.61 4.71 18.80
N ALA A 123 2.45 5.90 19.39
CA ALA A 123 3.44 6.97 19.38
C ALA A 123 4.77 6.57 20.08
N ARG A 124 4.69 5.80 21.18
CA ARG A 124 5.89 5.29 21.85
C ARG A 124 6.63 4.24 21.02
N ILE A 125 5.88 3.34 20.39
CA ILE A 125 6.44 2.32 19.49
C ILE A 125 7.09 2.98 18.28
N GLN A 126 6.45 4.01 17.73
CA GLN A 126 7.00 4.82 16.63
C GLN A 126 8.37 5.40 17.00
N SER A 127 8.53 5.94 18.20
CA SER A 127 9.81 6.51 18.63
C SER A 127 10.95 5.49 18.78
N LEU A 128 10.62 4.20 18.82
CA LEU A 128 11.58 3.08 18.87
C LEU A 128 11.93 2.52 17.48
N ALA A 129 11.26 3.01 16.43
CA ALA A 129 11.59 2.63 15.05
C ALA A 129 12.83 3.39 14.58
N ASP A 130 13.64 2.72 13.73
CA ASP A 130 14.73 3.38 13.00
C ASP A 130 14.15 4.39 11.98
N PRO A 131 14.88 5.46 11.61
CA PRO A 131 14.51 6.29 10.46
C PRO A 131 14.34 5.43 9.18
N GLY A 132 13.20 5.57 8.51
CA GLY A 132 12.83 4.69 7.39
C GLY A 132 12.31 3.32 7.82
N GLY A 133 12.17 3.05 9.11
CA GLY A 133 11.75 1.77 9.66
C GLY A 133 10.32 1.74 10.20
N ILE A 134 9.86 0.53 10.50
CA ILE A 134 8.55 0.23 11.09
C ILE A 134 8.77 -0.61 12.34
N ALA A 135 8.20 -0.20 13.46
CA ALA A 135 8.11 -0.98 14.69
C ALA A 135 6.65 -1.35 14.98
N VAL A 136 6.42 -2.57 15.45
CA VAL A 136 5.08 -3.02 15.82
C VAL A 136 5.08 -3.57 17.24
N SER A 137 3.95 -3.47 17.93
CA SER A 137 3.77 -4.07 19.25
C SER A 137 3.65 -5.59 19.17
N ARG A 138 3.85 -6.26 20.32
CA ARG A 138 3.58 -7.69 20.48
C ARG A 138 2.14 -8.04 20.08
N ALA A 139 1.15 -7.21 20.45
CA ALA A 139 -0.25 -7.44 20.11
C ALA A 139 -0.48 -7.47 18.58
N VAL A 140 0.24 -6.62 17.81
CA VAL A 140 0.21 -6.65 16.36
C VAL A 140 0.93 -7.90 15.83
N ARG A 141 2.12 -8.19 16.34
CA ARG A 141 2.91 -9.37 15.94
C ARG A 141 2.14 -10.68 16.09
N ASP A 142 1.38 -10.84 17.18
CA ASP A 142 0.65 -12.08 17.47
C ASP A 142 -0.54 -12.30 16.51
N ILE A 143 -0.97 -11.27 15.78
CA ILE A 143 -2.08 -11.33 14.81
C ILE A 143 -1.59 -11.44 13.36
N ILE A 144 -0.47 -10.79 13.02
CA ILE A 144 0.08 -10.83 11.69
C ILE A 144 0.99 -12.03 11.52
N GLU A 145 0.65 -12.91 10.57
CA GLU A 145 1.56 -13.97 10.19
C GLU A 145 2.68 -13.41 9.31
N PRO A 146 3.92 -13.90 9.45
CA PRO A 146 5.01 -13.53 8.55
C PRO A 146 4.62 -13.86 7.11
N GLN A 147 4.53 -12.83 6.27
CA GLN A 147 4.35 -13.00 4.83
C GLN A 147 5.71 -13.16 4.14
N ASP A 148 5.73 -13.70 2.95
CA ASP A 148 6.98 -13.91 2.20
C ASP A 148 7.76 -12.62 1.93
N ALA A 149 7.07 -11.47 1.89
CA ALA A 149 7.66 -10.16 1.60
C ALA A 149 8.39 -9.51 2.79
N TYR A 150 8.08 -9.87 4.05
CA TYR A 150 8.70 -9.26 5.23
C TYR A 150 8.91 -10.25 6.38
N ALA A 151 9.84 -9.92 7.26
CA ALA A 151 10.11 -10.63 8.50
C ALA A 151 9.87 -9.71 9.70
N LEU A 152 9.44 -10.30 10.82
CA LEU A 152 9.36 -9.63 12.10
C LEU A 152 10.60 -10.01 12.90
N VAL A 153 11.46 -9.02 13.13
CA VAL A 153 12.69 -9.17 13.91
C VAL A 153 12.41 -8.70 15.34
N ASP A 154 12.74 -9.53 16.31
CA ASP A 154 12.58 -9.16 17.73
C ASP A 154 13.43 -7.93 18.04
N GLY A 155 12.79 -6.85 18.48
CA GLY A 155 13.41 -5.61 18.92
C GLY A 155 13.60 -5.53 20.43
N GLY A 156 13.15 -6.56 21.16
CA GLY A 156 13.30 -6.64 22.61
C GLY A 156 12.31 -5.82 23.42
N GLU A 157 12.55 -5.77 24.73
CA GLU A 157 11.73 -5.03 25.70
C GLU A 157 12.28 -3.63 25.95
N HIS A 158 11.42 -2.64 25.87
CA HIS A 158 11.74 -1.23 26.08
C HIS A 158 10.91 -0.63 27.21
N ARG A 159 11.54 0.15 28.09
CA ARG A 159 10.84 0.98 29.06
C ARG A 159 10.48 2.31 28.42
N ALA A 160 9.21 2.57 28.23
CA ALA A 160 8.72 3.85 27.72
C ALA A 160 8.28 4.75 28.87
N LYS A 161 8.52 6.07 28.74
CA LYS A 161 8.10 7.07 29.73
C LYS A 161 6.59 7.01 29.92
N ASN A 162 6.13 6.98 31.17
CA ASN A 162 4.71 6.91 31.56
C ASN A 162 3.97 5.63 31.14
N VAL A 163 4.68 4.53 30.88
CA VAL A 163 4.11 3.21 30.65
C VAL A 163 4.59 2.28 31.76
N SER A 164 3.65 1.73 32.53
CA SER A 164 3.96 0.90 33.72
C SER A 164 4.53 -0.47 33.36
N ARG A 165 4.32 -0.97 32.18
CA ARG A 165 4.84 -2.27 31.70
C ARG A 165 5.84 -2.07 30.56
N PRO A 166 6.91 -2.87 30.50
CA PRO A 166 7.81 -2.85 29.34
C PRO A 166 7.05 -3.11 28.04
N LEU A 167 7.41 -2.39 26.99
CA LEU A 167 6.89 -2.59 25.64
C LEU A 167 7.80 -3.55 24.90
N HIS A 168 7.30 -4.71 24.53
CA HIS A 168 8.00 -5.60 23.62
C HIS A 168 7.65 -5.22 22.19
N ILE A 169 8.66 -4.88 21.38
CA ILE A 169 8.48 -4.45 19.99
C ILE A 169 9.14 -5.43 19.03
N TYR A 170 8.67 -5.38 17.78
CA TYR A 170 9.25 -6.10 16.64
C TYR A 170 9.46 -5.11 15.51
N HIS A 171 10.60 -5.20 14.83
CA HIS A 171 10.87 -4.43 13.62
C HIS A 171 10.38 -5.19 12.40
N VAL A 172 9.63 -4.50 11.55
CA VAL A 172 9.27 -5.01 10.23
C VAL A 172 10.47 -4.78 9.31
N ARG A 173 11.03 -5.84 8.78
CA ARG A 173 12.15 -5.79 7.82
C ARG A 173 11.71 -6.43 6.52
N ALA A 174 12.07 -5.83 5.39
CA ALA A 174 11.98 -6.54 4.13
C ALA A 174 12.74 -7.87 4.30
N ARG A 175 12.15 -8.99 3.93
CA ARG A 175 12.90 -10.24 3.88
C ARG A 175 13.95 -10.08 2.80
N THR A 176 15.17 -9.80 3.20
CA THR A 176 16.34 -10.07 2.38
C THR A 176 16.46 -11.60 2.27
N GLY A 177 15.52 -12.18 1.53
CA GLY A 177 15.57 -13.55 1.10
C GLY A 177 16.66 -13.64 0.06
N ALA A 178 17.80 -14.17 0.50
CA ALA A 178 18.91 -14.53 -0.35
C ALA A 178 19.47 -13.39 -1.22
N SER A 179 20.18 -12.46 -0.60
CA SER A 179 21.31 -11.86 -1.27
C SER A 179 22.40 -12.94 -1.43
N THR A 180 22.16 -13.86 -2.31
CA THR A 180 23.25 -14.56 -2.98
C THR A 180 23.80 -13.52 -3.95
N ARG A 181 24.94 -12.91 -3.57
CA ARG A 181 25.82 -12.33 -4.56
C ARG A 181 26.11 -13.41 -5.59
N THR A 182 25.40 -13.33 -6.68
CA THR A 182 25.82 -13.97 -7.91
C THR A 182 25.66 -12.90 -8.98
N THR A 183 26.82 -12.50 -9.47
CA THR A 183 27.02 -11.82 -10.74
C THR A 183 26.01 -12.31 -11.77
N THR A 184 25.34 -11.35 -12.39
CA THR A 184 24.71 -11.48 -13.70
C THR A 184 23.72 -12.64 -13.81
N SER A 185 22.44 -12.40 -13.47
CA SER A 185 21.31 -12.92 -14.24
C SER A 185 19.99 -12.42 -13.67
N ALA A 186 19.18 -11.81 -14.52
CA ALA A 186 17.72 -11.69 -14.49
C ALA A 186 17.04 -11.53 -13.12
N VAL A 187 16.57 -10.32 -12.83
CA VAL A 187 15.46 -10.04 -11.93
C VAL A 187 14.38 -11.10 -12.18
N PRO A 188 13.82 -11.77 -11.15
CA PRO A 188 12.65 -12.59 -11.38
C PRO A 188 11.56 -11.67 -11.89
N LEU A 189 11.26 -11.78 -13.17
CA LEU A 189 10.15 -11.11 -13.81
C LEU A 189 8.89 -11.61 -13.12
N THR A 190 8.30 -10.81 -12.22
CA THR A 190 6.97 -11.11 -11.72
C THR A 190 6.04 -11.04 -12.92
N THR A 191 5.60 -12.19 -13.38
CA THR A 191 4.71 -12.30 -14.52
C THR A 191 3.29 -12.21 -14.01
N LEU A 192 2.53 -11.22 -14.48
CA LEU A 192 1.09 -11.16 -14.31
C LEU A 192 0.46 -12.19 -15.24
N ARG A 193 -0.33 -13.09 -14.68
CA ARG A 193 -1.03 -14.13 -15.43
C ARG A 193 -2.53 -13.91 -15.36
N PHE A 194 -3.15 -13.81 -16.50
CA PHE A 194 -4.60 -13.71 -16.65
C PHE A 194 -5.09 -14.97 -17.34
N GLN A 195 -5.93 -15.74 -16.65
CA GLN A 195 -6.42 -17.01 -17.18
C GLN A 195 -7.91 -17.21 -16.86
N GLY A 196 -8.67 -17.71 -17.82
CA GLY A 196 -10.09 -17.94 -17.61
C GLY A 196 -10.80 -18.48 -18.83
N ALA A 197 -12.11 -18.26 -18.90
CA ALA A 197 -12.96 -18.76 -19.98
C ALA A 197 -14.15 -17.81 -20.26
N ASP A 198 -14.75 -17.98 -21.44
CA ASP A 198 -16.07 -17.42 -21.76
C ASP A 198 -17.20 -18.31 -21.22
N LEU A 199 -18.44 -17.87 -21.39
CA LEU A 199 -19.63 -18.59 -20.98
C LEU A 199 -19.80 -19.96 -21.71
N ALA A 200 -19.14 -20.15 -22.85
CA ALA A 200 -19.13 -21.41 -23.62
C ALA A 200 -17.98 -22.34 -23.18
N GLY A 201 -17.16 -21.95 -22.20
CA GLY A 201 -16.03 -22.73 -21.71
C GLY A 201 -14.76 -22.62 -22.57
N ARG A 202 -14.70 -21.71 -23.56
CA ARG A 202 -13.50 -21.46 -24.37
C ARG A 202 -12.46 -20.74 -23.49
N LYS A 203 -11.26 -21.30 -23.42
CA LYS A 203 -10.18 -20.76 -22.59
C LYS A 203 -9.53 -19.53 -23.23
N PHE A 204 -9.27 -18.53 -22.37
CA PHE A 204 -8.55 -17.31 -22.71
C PHE A 204 -7.47 -17.07 -21.66
N GLY A 205 -6.41 -16.39 -22.05
CA GLY A 205 -5.38 -15.98 -21.13
C GLY A 205 -4.24 -15.25 -21.83
N PHE A 206 -3.52 -14.47 -21.03
CA PHE A 206 -2.29 -13.80 -21.45
C PHE A 206 -1.40 -13.59 -20.25
N GLU A 207 -0.13 -13.34 -20.51
CA GLU A 207 0.87 -13.05 -19.50
C GLU A 207 1.55 -11.72 -19.82
N LEU A 208 1.83 -10.94 -18.77
CA LEU A 208 2.52 -9.67 -18.87
C LEU A 208 3.63 -9.60 -17.83
N ALA A 209 4.81 -9.18 -18.23
CA ALA A 209 5.87 -8.87 -17.29
C ALA A 209 5.52 -7.58 -16.53
N PHE A 210 5.44 -7.65 -15.22
CA PHE A 210 5.05 -6.52 -14.37
C PHE A 210 5.97 -5.31 -14.53
N ASP A 211 7.29 -5.56 -14.61
CA ASP A 211 8.30 -4.51 -14.79
C ASP A 211 8.15 -3.78 -16.15
N ARG A 212 7.69 -4.50 -17.19
CA ARG A 212 7.41 -3.91 -18.51
C ARG A 212 6.18 -3.01 -18.45
N LEU A 213 5.13 -3.45 -17.73
CA LEU A 213 3.92 -2.65 -17.51
C LEU A 213 4.22 -1.43 -16.62
N ALA A 214 4.99 -1.59 -15.55
CA ALA A 214 5.37 -0.49 -14.65
C ALA A 214 6.23 0.59 -15.31
N LYS A 215 7.00 0.25 -16.34
CA LYS A 215 7.81 1.20 -17.14
C LYS A 215 7.03 1.82 -18.31
N SER A 216 5.85 1.30 -18.63
CA SER A 216 5.01 1.85 -19.71
C SER A 216 4.29 3.10 -19.22
N ARG A 217 4.50 4.22 -19.91
CA ARG A 217 3.77 5.47 -19.62
C ARG A 217 2.32 5.42 -20.10
N ASP A 218 2.04 4.62 -21.13
CA ASP A 218 0.74 4.55 -21.79
C ASP A 218 -0.09 3.34 -21.33
N GLY A 219 0.47 2.50 -20.43
CA GLY A 219 -0.17 1.26 -19.98
C GLY A 219 -0.19 0.17 -21.06
N PHE A 220 -1.02 -0.85 -20.85
CA PHE A 220 -1.24 -1.98 -21.75
C PHE A 220 -2.72 -2.11 -22.08
N VAL A 221 -3.05 -1.99 -23.36
CA VAL A 221 -4.42 -2.11 -23.83
C VAL A 221 -4.81 -3.58 -23.98
N ILE A 222 -5.95 -3.94 -23.42
CA ILE A 222 -6.63 -5.23 -23.62
C ILE A 222 -7.76 -5.02 -24.62
N GLY A 223 -7.88 -5.89 -25.60
CA GLY A 223 -8.97 -5.82 -26.56
C GLY A 223 -8.91 -6.94 -27.60
N ARG A 224 -9.77 -6.88 -28.62
CA ARG A 224 -9.81 -7.91 -29.69
C ARG A 224 -8.96 -7.57 -30.93
N ASP A 225 -8.48 -6.34 -31.01
CA ASP A 225 -7.72 -5.86 -32.18
C ASP A 225 -6.23 -6.09 -31.94
N VAL A 226 -5.62 -6.94 -32.78
CA VAL A 226 -4.22 -7.35 -32.67
C VAL A 226 -3.24 -6.20 -32.95
N ASP A 227 -3.65 -5.21 -33.74
CA ASP A 227 -2.77 -4.09 -34.12
C ASP A 227 -2.81 -2.94 -33.06
N GLN A 228 -3.81 -2.96 -32.16
CA GLN A 228 -4.06 -1.89 -31.21
C GLN A 228 -3.96 -2.33 -29.74
N CYS A 229 -3.70 -3.61 -29.47
CA CYS A 229 -3.72 -4.16 -28.11
C CYS A 229 -2.47 -4.99 -27.83
N GLU A 230 -1.89 -4.79 -26.65
CA GLU A 230 -0.81 -5.62 -26.13
C GLU A 230 -1.31 -6.98 -25.61
N ALA A 231 -2.56 -7.04 -25.15
CA ALA A 231 -3.23 -8.27 -24.74
C ALA A 231 -4.47 -8.50 -25.59
N VAL A 232 -4.42 -9.53 -26.45
CA VAL A 232 -5.48 -9.81 -27.42
C VAL A 232 -6.43 -10.88 -26.91
N LEU A 233 -7.70 -10.50 -26.74
CA LEU A 233 -8.82 -11.40 -26.39
C LEU A 233 -9.78 -11.47 -27.59
N SER A 234 -9.54 -12.41 -28.51
CA SER A 234 -10.34 -12.56 -29.77
C SER A 234 -11.73 -13.13 -29.46
N HIS A 235 -12.63 -12.26 -28.97
CA HIS A 235 -14.02 -12.61 -28.65
C HIS A 235 -14.99 -11.53 -29.15
N PRO A 236 -16.20 -11.90 -29.70
CA PRO A 236 -17.17 -10.92 -30.22
C PRO A 236 -17.63 -9.87 -29.23
N THR A 237 -17.71 -10.22 -27.94
CA THR A 237 -18.15 -9.29 -26.87
C THR A 237 -17.04 -8.39 -26.36
N VAL A 238 -15.78 -8.61 -26.79
CA VAL A 238 -14.65 -7.73 -26.47
C VAL A 238 -14.52 -6.63 -27.52
N SER A 239 -14.45 -5.37 -27.09
CA SER A 239 -14.24 -4.21 -27.96
C SER A 239 -12.85 -4.23 -28.58
N ARG A 240 -12.62 -3.53 -29.68
CA ARG A 240 -11.30 -3.44 -30.36
C ARG A 240 -10.23 -3.00 -29.37
N ARG A 241 -10.46 -1.91 -28.67
CA ARG A 241 -9.77 -1.48 -27.45
C ARG A 241 -10.81 -1.53 -26.34
N HIS A 242 -10.64 -2.37 -25.35
CA HIS A 242 -11.67 -2.63 -24.34
C HIS A 242 -11.31 -2.03 -22.98
N ALA A 243 -10.15 -2.35 -22.49
CA ALA A 243 -9.68 -1.90 -21.20
C ALA A 243 -8.18 -1.56 -21.23
N LEU A 244 -7.73 -0.77 -20.28
CA LEU A 244 -6.34 -0.37 -20.11
C LEU A 244 -5.83 -0.86 -18.75
N LEU A 245 -4.72 -1.61 -18.76
CA LEU A 245 -3.96 -1.93 -17.55
C LEU A 245 -2.85 -0.92 -17.38
N VAL A 246 -2.74 -0.37 -16.17
CA VAL A 246 -1.66 0.53 -15.77
C VAL A 246 -1.10 0.11 -14.43
N VAL A 247 0.15 0.44 -14.17
CA VAL A 247 0.71 0.44 -12.83
C VAL A 247 0.79 1.89 -12.36
N ALA A 248 -0.07 2.23 -11.43
CA ALA A 248 -0.06 3.54 -10.79
C ALA A 248 0.16 3.35 -9.29
N ALA A 249 1.11 4.10 -8.72
CA ALA A 249 1.47 4.00 -7.31
C ALA A 249 1.80 2.55 -6.87
N ASN A 250 2.58 1.84 -7.68
CA ASN A 250 2.97 0.44 -7.49
C ASN A 250 1.79 -0.55 -7.37
N THR A 251 0.62 -0.15 -7.82
CA THR A 251 -0.60 -0.96 -7.80
C THR A 251 -1.07 -1.19 -9.23
N LEU A 252 -1.37 -2.45 -9.57
CA LEU A 252 -2.02 -2.79 -10.83
C LEU A 252 -3.45 -2.23 -10.81
N GLN A 253 -3.79 -1.46 -11.82
CA GLN A 253 -5.12 -0.87 -11.98
C GLN A 253 -5.66 -1.13 -13.38
N ILE A 254 -6.98 -1.11 -13.50
CA ILE A 254 -7.68 -1.28 -14.76
C ILE A 254 -8.67 -0.15 -14.98
N GLU A 255 -8.77 0.31 -16.23
CA GLU A 255 -9.73 1.30 -16.71
C GLU A 255 -10.53 0.70 -17.87
N ASP A 256 -11.84 0.93 -17.91
CA ASP A 256 -12.65 0.62 -19.07
C ASP A 256 -12.53 1.76 -20.11
N LEU A 257 -12.20 1.43 -21.34
CA LEU A 257 -12.01 2.42 -22.42
C LEU A 257 -13.31 2.78 -23.17
N GLY A 258 -14.45 2.72 -22.50
CA GLY A 258 -15.77 2.92 -23.11
C GLY A 258 -16.20 1.70 -23.90
N SER A 259 -15.96 0.52 -23.37
CA SER A 259 -16.29 -0.75 -24.03
C SER A 259 -17.79 -0.96 -24.16
N THR A 260 -18.21 -1.75 -25.17
CA THR A 260 -19.63 -2.00 -25.44
C THR A 260 -20.31 -2.86 -24.36
N ASN A 261 -19.59 -3.86 -23.85
CA ASN A 261 -20.14 -4.85 -22.90
C ASN A 261 -19.58 -4.72 -21.49
N GLY A 262 -18.75 -3.71 -21.27
CA GLY A 262 -18.24 -3.34 -19.95
C GLY A 262 -17.16 -4.26 -19.40
N THR A 263 -16.48 -3.72 -18.41
CA THR A 263 -15.47 -4.38 -17.56
C THR A 263 -15.98 -4.44 -16.13
N SER A 264 -15.70 -5.52 -15.40
CA SER A 264 -15.95 -5.57 -13.95
C SER A 264 -14.84 -6.31 -13.21
N VAL A 265 -14.61 -5.91 -11.96
CA VAL A 265 -13.66 -6.54 -11.04
C VAL A 265 -14.44 -7.01 -9.81
N ASP A 266 -14.37 -8.31 -9.50
CA ASP A 266 -15.10 -8.97 -8.41
C ASP A 266 -16.62 -8.68 -8.42
N GLY A 267 -17.19 -8.64 -9.63
CA GLY A 267 -18.60 -8.33 -9.86
C GLY A 267 -18.98 -6.85 -9.84
N ALA A 268 -18.09 -5.96 -9.46
CA ALA A 268 -18.34 -4.52 -9.45
C ALA A 268 -17.87 -3.88 -10.76
N VAL A 269 -18.76 -3.11 -11.42
CA VAL A 269 -18.52 -2.48 -12.73
C VAL A 269 -17.36 -1.46 -12.63
N VAL A 270 -16.48 -1.48 -13.61
CA VAL A 270 -15.46 -0.46 -13.83
C VAL A 270 -16.08 0.66 -14.68
N ILE A 271 -16.15 1.86 -14.10
CA ILE A 271 -16.69 3.02 -14.83
C ILE A 271 -15.65 3.49 -15.84
N ALA A 272 -16.10 3.76 -17.07
CA ALA A 272 -15.22 4.23 -18.13
C ALA A 272 -14.49 5.53 -17.74
N GLY A 273 -13.19 5.57 -17.97
CA GLY A 273 -12.33 6.70 -17.59
C GLY A 273 -11.93 6.74 -16.11
N ILE A 274 -12.32 5.72 -15.31
CA ILE A 274 -11.96 5.66 -13.89
C ILE A 274 -11.10 4.41 -13.63
N LEU A 275 -9.89 4.64 -13.13
CA LEU A 275 -8.97 3.57 -12.72
C LEU A 275 -9.49 2.84 -11.48
N ARG A 276 -9.47 1.51 -11.53
CA ARG A 276 -9.84 0.63 -10.44
C ARG A 276 -8.71 -0.32 -10.08
N PRO A 277 -8.35 -0.47 -8.79
CA PRO A 277 -7.34 -1.44 -8.37
C PRO A 277 -7.71 -2.87 -8.75
N LEU A 278 -6.70 -3.63 -9.23
CA LEU A 278 -6.82 -5.02 -9.63
C LEU A 278 -5.83 -5.86 -8.81
N GLN A 279 -6.34 -6.59 -7.83
CA GLN A 279 -5.51 -7.36 -6.90
C GLN A 279 -5.26 -8.79 -7.39
N ALA A 280 -4.24 -9.45 -6.82
CA ALA A 280 -4.04 -10.88 -7.01
C ALA A 280 -5.27 -11.68 -6.52
N GLY A 281 -5.68 -12.67 -7.30
CA GLY A 281 -6.88 -13.46 -7.02
C GLY A 281 -8.20 -12.80 -7.45
N ALA A 282 -8.18 -11.54 -7.88
CA ALA A 282 -9.37 -10.86 -8.37
C ALA A 282 -9.97 -11.55 -9.61
N ARG A 283 -11.29 -11.51 -9.72
CA ARG A 283 -12.02 -11.94 -10.91
C ARG A 283 -12.28 -10.73 -11.80
N LEU A 284 -11.59 -10.72 -12.94
CA LEU A 284 -11.72 -9.69 -13.97
C LEU A 284 -12.63 -10.18 -15.09
N ARG A 285 -13.76 -9.49 -15.32
CA ARG A 285 -14.63 -9.77 -16.45
C ARG A 285 -14.45 -8.70 -17.53
N ILE A 286 -14.21 -9.15 -18.76
CA ILE A 286 -14.07 -8.33 -19.98
C ILE A 286 -15.07 -8.82 -21.01
N GLY A 287 -16.18 -8.10 -21.21
CA GLY A 287 -17.33 -8.62 -21.93
C GLY A 287 -17.84 -9.90 -21.27
N ASP A 288 -17.89 -11.02 -22.04
CA ASP A 288 -18.32 -12.33 -21.54
C ASP A 288 -17.15 -13.23 -21.09
N ILE A 289 -15.93 -12.73 -21.10
CA ILE A 289 -14.76 -13.49 -20.64
C ILE A 289 -14.51 -13.18 -19.16
N GLU A 290 -14.46 -14.21 -18.33
CA GLU A 290 -14.05 -14.10 -16.91
C GLU A 290 -12.62 -14.63 -16.74
N LEU A 291 -11.72 -13.82 -16.21
CA LEU A 291 -10.31 -14.11 -16.00
C LEU A 291 -9.98 -14.02 -14.49
N SER A 292 -9.18 -14.94 -14.02
CA SER A 292 -8.50 -14.80 -12.70
C SER A 292 -7.15 -14.10 -12.88
N VAL A 293 -6.80 -13.22 -11.95
CA VAL A 293 -5.53 -12.50 -11.94
C VAL A 293 -4.57 -13.21 -10.99
N GLY A 294 -3.42 -13.66 -11.50
CA GLY A 294 -2.38 -14.33 -10.74
C GLY A 294 -1.02 -13.66 -10.93
N TYR A 295 -0.12 -13.94 -9.99
CA TYR A 295 1.31 -13.61 -10.11
C TYR A 295 2.08 -14.92 -10.24
N GLY A 296 2.99 -14.99 -11.21
CA GLY A 296 3.84 -16.14 -11.47
C GLY A 296 5.29 -15.89 -11.08
#